data_096bba9b7f314df9ade6f5d2969e1ece
#
_entry.id   096bba9b7f314df9ade6f5d2969e1ece
#
_cell.length_a   1.000
_cell.length_b   1.000
_cell.length_c   1.000
_cell.angle_alpha   90.00
_cell.angle_beta   90.00
_cell.angle_gamma   90.00
#
_symmetry.space_group_name_H-M   'P 1'
#
loop_
_entity.id
_entity.type
_entity.pdbx_description
1 polymer ?
#
loop_
_entity_poly.entity_id
_entity_poly.type
_entity_poly.pdbx_seq_one_letter_code
_entity_poly.pdbx_strand_id
1 'polypeptide(L)'
;MLNGPSARELHERVYANWERFYQEGRIDRRTLIKAAMVWAGGAGALGALAACGDEDDDDSGSSMAPTATTGGAAPTTAPEDDGDDADDEPTEAEDDSDDAESGPTGDTLRVIFSESDLPTMDPHMHNLRTGIIAFYHTHDNLGVRNPDTNLIEPWLAESWENIEPTTWEIKLREGITFHNGDPFTAETVKWNWDRITNPEQASQQIGNHAAIESVDVIDEYTVHVHTIEPYPIFVERLQNFQMIPEKLAQEEGDSYLAENPVGTGPYKFVEWRKGQEIILERNDDYWHPDINPPYKNLILRIVPGVPTQLAELLAGTADIVRVVPFDQMAAVDNSGVASTKTQAILRVGFTRLDAMARTAPNPFEDVRVRHAANHACDIQGYIDALQPGGDRTPALLNPKHFGFDPSIEPHEYDPDLARELLAEAGYPDGIDVTWVRGPSSMPNQDQVDQAMQRDLEAVGIRVTFETLSDGLVFTTRHNEGQAGPMHSYNWGSYSVFDADGIYYDMLHSSSIFTYYNNPELDELLEDGRESLDPDERMEIYRKAQRIVRDEAPMIFMWGFHAVWGVSNNVDWSPRADEIDMYFTARPVS
;
A
#
# COMPACT_ATOMS: atom_id res chain seq x y z
N MET A 1 29.77 13.28 21.64
CA MET A 1 28.92 12.74 20.60
C MET A 1 28.84 11.25 20.90
N LEU A 2 27.70 10.81 21.38
CA LEU A 2 27.41 9.38 21.55
C LEU A 2 26.81 8.98 20.20
N ASN A 3 27.54 8.18 19.43
CA ASN A 3 26.98 7.58 18.21
C ASN A 3 25.79 6.72 18.64
N GLY A 4 24.60 7.06 18.21
CA GLY A 4 23.43 6.19 18.30
C GLY A 4 23.67 4.90 17.53
N PRO A 5 22.90 3.84 17.78
CA PRO A 5 23.02 2.61 17.03
C PRO A 5 22.62 2.84 15.56
N SER A 6 23.40 2.30 14.64
CA SER A 6 23.06 2.30 13.21
C SER A 6 21.75 1.54 12.96
N ALA A 7 21.08 1.81 11.84
CA ALA A 7 19.88 1.07 11.46
C ALA A 7 20.09 -0.46 11.41
N ARG A 8 21.32 -0.90 11.10
CA ARG A 8 21.73 -2.29 11.21
C ARG A 8 21.72 -2.77 12.66
N GLU A 9 22.21 -1.96 13.60
CA GLU A 9 22.17 -2.28 15.03
C GLU A 9 20.75 -2.23 15.57
N LEU A 10 19.88 -1.36 15.05
CA LEU A 10 18.45 -1.34 15.36
C LEU A 10 17.77 -2.62 14.85
N HIS A 11 18.05 -2.99 13.60
CA HIS A 11 17.59 -4.26 13.03
C HIS A 11 18.11 -5.45 13.84
N GLU A 12 19.38 -5.44 14.21
CA GLU A 12 20.00 -6.47 15.05
C GLU A 12 19.40 -6.48 16.47
N ARG A 13 19.04 -5.30 17.05
CA ARG A 13 18.38 -5.22 18.37
C ARG A 13 16.94 -5.73 18.35
N VAL A 14 16.18 -5.36 17.34
CA VAL A 14 14.81 -5.89 17.16
C VAL A 14 14.87 -7.40 16.95
N TYR A 15 15.75 -7.88 16.06
CA TYR A 15 15.97 -9.31 15.86
C TYR A 15 16.51 -9.99 17.14
N ALA A 16 17.40 -9.36 17.89
CA ALA A 16 17.91 -9.86 19.16
C ALA A 16 16.82 -9.96 20.24
N ASN A 17 15.84 -9.06 20.26
CA ASN A 17 14.68 -9.18 21.13
C ASN A 17 13.83 -10.40 20.76
N TRP A 18 13.60 -10.66 19.48
CA TRP A 18 12.88 -11.84 19.01
C TRP A 18 13.66 -13.12 19.27
N GLU A 19 14.98 -13.10 19.06
CA GLU A 19 15.86 -14.22 19.40
C GLU A 19 15.90 -14.46 20.92
N ARG A 20 15.87 -13.41 21.73
CA ARG A 20 15.74 -13.50 23.18
C ARG A 20 14.42 -14.16 23.59
N PHE A 21 13.29 -13.76 23.00
CA PHE A 21 11.98 -14.39 23.26
C PHE A 21 11.98 -15.88 22.87
N TYR A 22 12.67 -16.23 21.80
CA TYR A 22 12.88 -17.65 21.43
C TYR A 22 13.73 -18.39 22.46
N GLN A 23 14.83 -17.80 22.91
CA GLN A 23 15.72 -18.39 23.92
C GLN A 23 15.03 -18.51 25.30
N GLU A 24 14.16 -17.58 25.63
CA GLU A 24 13.33 -17.62 26.84
C GLU A 24 12.15 -18.59 26.75
N GLY A 25 11.96 -19.25 25.60
CA GLY A 25 10.84 -20.17 25.34
C GLY A 25 9.48 -19.49 25.23
N ARG A 26 9.46 -18.18 25.02
CA ARG A 26 8.23 -17.36 24.86
C ARG A 26 7.65 -17.45 23.46
N ILE A 27 8.47 -17.79 22.46
CA ILE A 27 8.06 -18.07 21.08
C ILE A 27 8.77 -19.32 20.57
N ASP A 28 8.19 -19.99 19.61
CA ASP A 28 8.80 -21.15 18.96
C ASP A 28 9.68 -20.73 17.74
N ARG A 29 10.45 -21.69 17.22
CA ARG A 29 11.31 -21.46 16.06
C ARG A 29 10.53 -20.98 14.81
N ARG A 30 9.30 -21.47 14.64
CA ARG A 30 8.45 -21.11 13.49
C ARG A 30 7.99 -19.66 13.60
N THR A 31 7.67 -19.20 14.78
CA THR A 31 7.30 -17.81 15.09
C THR A 31 8.49 -16.87 14.91
N LEU A 32 9.69 -17.24 15.37
CA LEU A 32 10.90 -16.46 15.11
C LEU A 32 11.19 -16.33 13.61
N ILE A 33 11.07 -17.43 12.85
CA ILE A 33 11.26 -17.41 11.40
C ILE A 33 10.20 -16.54 10.71
N LYS A 34 8.92 -16.64 11.11
CA LYS A 34 7.84 -15.79 10.58
C LYS A 34 8.10 -14.31 10.86
N ALA A 35 8.54 -13.97 12.07
CA ALA A 35 8.90 -12.61 12.43
C ALA A 35 10.03 -12.07 11.55
N ALA A 36 11.09 -12.84 11.38
CA ALA A 36 12.20 -12.49 10.49
C ALA A 36 11.73 -12.31 9.03
N MET A 37 10.76 -13.12 8.55
CA MET A 37 10.21 -12.99 7.20
C MET A 37 9.27 -11.78 7.05
N VAL A 38 8.46 -11.48 8.05
CA VAL A 38 7.58 -10.27 8.05
C VAL A 38 8.43 -9.00 8.05
N TRP A 39 9.55 -9.01 8.76
CA TRP A 39 10.53 -7.92 8.77
C TRP A 39 11.37 -7.83 7.49
N ALA A 40 11.71 -8.97 6.89
CA ALA A 40 12.52 -9.06 5.67
C ALA A 40 11.71 -8.83 4.38
N GLY A 41 10.41 -9.00 4.41
CA GLY A 41 9.57 -8.87 3.23
C GLY A 41 8.15 -8.48 3.60
N GLY A 42 7.74 -7.25 3.34
CA GLY A 42 6.35 -6.86 3.53
C GLY A 42 5.38 -7.88 2.91
N ALA A 43 4.20 -7.97 3.46
CA ALA A 43 2.98 -8.77 3.20
C ALA A 43 2.95 -9.96 2.18
N GLY A 44 3.99 -10.17 1.39
CA GLY A 44 4.03 -11.24 0.38
C GLY A 44 4.53 -12.62 0.86
N ALA A 45 5.19 -12.70 2.02
CA ALA A 45 5.90 -13.93 2.43
C ALA A 45 5.02 -14.97 3.16
N LEU A 46 3.83 -14.62 3.61
CA LEU A 46 2.98 -15.52 4.41
C LEU A 46 2.15 -16.53 3.61
N GLY A 47 1.97 -16.31 2.30
CA GLY A 47 1.22 -17.25 1.45
C GLY A 47 1.92 -18.58 1.18
N ALA A 48 3.24 -18.64 1.31
CA ALA A 48 4.03 -19.84 0.97
C ALA A 48 4.11 -20.89 2.09
N LEU A 49 3.75 -20.56 3.33
CA LEU A 49 3.85 -21.48 4.48
C LEU A 49 2.60 -22.32 4.75
N ALA A 50 1.48 -22.04 4.07
CA ALA A 50 0.27 -22.83 4.20
C ALA A 50 0.28 -24.14 3.38
N ALA A 51 1.30 -24.35 2.54
CA ALA A 51 1.40 -25.51 1.63
C ALA A 51 2.29 -26.66 2.15
N CYS A 52 2.95 -26.51 3.30
CA CYS A 52 3.70 -27.62 3.92
C CYS A 52 2.88 -28.23 5.06
N GLY A 53 1.97 -29.14 4.70
CA GLY A 53 1.26 -29.99 5.65
C GLY A 53 2.23 -30.99 6.29
N ASP A 54 1.92 -31.33 7.53
CA ASP A 54 2.57 -32.35 8.36
C ASP A 54 2.72 -33.66 7.58
N GLU A 55 3.94 -34.14 7.42
CA GLU A 55 4.21 -35.57 7.21
C GLU A 55 5.06 -36.05 8.39
N ASP A 56 4.41 -36.82 9.23
CA ASP A 56 5.06 -37.68 10.23
C ASP A 56 5.82 -38.80 9.52
N ASP A 57 7.02 -39.08 9.99
CA ASP A 57 7.87 -40.20 9.60
C ASP A 57 7.19 -41.56 9.75
N ASP A 58 7.15 -42.36 8.68
CA ASP A 58 7.35 -43.79 8.79
C ASP A 58 7.96 -44.40 7.49
N ASP A 59 9.05 -45.09 7.69
CA ASP A 59 9.97 -45.72 6.77
C ASP A 59 9.34 -46.99 6.09
N SER A 60 9.31 -47.06 4.76
CA SER A 60 9.66 -48.29 4.04
C SER A 60 9.65 -48.11 2.51
N GLY A 61 10.77 -48.45 1.90
CA GLY A 61 11.06 -48.24 0.50
C GLY A 61 10.30 -49.12 -0.48
N SER A 62 10.16 -48.65 -1.70
CA SER A 62 10.45 -49.42 -2.93
C SER A 62 10.41 -48.56 -4.18
N SER A 63 11.41 -48.70 -4.98
CA SER A 63 11.62 -48.11 -6.33
C SER A 63 10.57 -48.60 -7.35
N MET A 64 10.15 -47.74 -8.27
CA MET A 64 10.20 -47.98 -9.73
C MET A 64 9.81 -46.75 -10.55
N ALA A 65 10.57 -46.52 -11.60
CA ALA A 65 10.52 -45.42 -12.54
C ALA A 65 9.46 -45.63 -13.67
N PRO A 66 9.28 -44.69 -14.60
CA PRO A 66 8.00 -44.39 -15.28
C PRO A 66 7.87 -45.08 -16.64
N THR A 67 6.64 -45.23 -17.12
CA THR A 67 6.36 -45.55 -18.51
C THR A 67 5.33 -44.58 -19.10
N ALA A 68 5.72 -43.92 -20.15
CA ALA A 68 4.85 -43.14 -21.03
C ALA A 68 4.06 -44.07 -21.97
N THR A 69 2.80 -43.76 -22.25
CA THR A 69 2.16 -44.25 -23.47
C THR A 69 1.14 -43.23 -24.02
N THR A 70 1.30 -42.98 -25.28
CA THR A 70 0.57 -42.14 -26.22
C THR A 70 -0.67 -42.81 -26.80
N GLY A 71 -1.66 -42.00 -27.27
CA GLY A 71 -2.70 -42.33 -28.27
C GLY A 71 -4.10 -42.11 -27.68
N GLY A 72 -5.06 -41.38 -28.25
CA GLY A 72 -5.35 -41.09 -29.61
C GLY A 72 -6.84 -41.33 -29.86
N ALA A 73 -7.57 -40.28 -30.36
CA ALA A 73 -8.78 -40.29 -31.20
C ALA A 73 -10.18 -40.63 -30.64
N ALA A 74 -11.05 -39.69 -30.65
CA ALA A 74 -12.44 -39.40 -31.04
C ALA A 74 -13.35 -40.56 -31.60
N PRO A 75 -14.61 -40.24 -31.97
CA PRO A 75 -15.84 -39.98 -31.19
C PRO A 75 -16.96 -41.00 -31.56
N THR A 76 -18.04 -41.13 -30.78
CA THR A 76 -19.30 -41.72 -31.34
C THR A 76 -20.55 -41.40 -30.48
N THR A 77 -21.52 -40.74 -31.12
CA THR A 77 -22.97 -40.94 -31.22
C THR A 77 -23.83 -41.22 -29.98
N ALA A 78 -24.89 -40.42 -29.93
CA ALA A 78 -26.08 -40.60 -29.12
C ALA A 78 -26.91 -41.83 -29.51
N PRO A 79 -27.86 -42.26 -28.68
CA PRO A 79 -29.15 -42.67 -29.20
C PRO A 79 -30.35 -41.92 -28.58
N GLU A 80 -31.37 -41.83 -29.38
CA GLU A 80 -32.69 -41.23 -29.21
C GLU A 80 -33.60 -42.14 -28.36
N ASP A 81 -34.58 -41.41 -27.71
CA ASP A 81 -36.01 -41.68 -27.64
C ASP A 81 -36.52 -42.86 -26.77
N ASP A 82 -37.38 -42.49 -25.82
CA ASP A 82 -38.81 -42.93 -25.75
C ASP A 82 -39.50 -42.19 -24.60
N GLY A 83 -40.66 -41.63 -24.91
CA GLY A 83 -41.49 -40.84 -24.03
C GLY A 83 -42.30 -41.67 -23.02
N ASP A 84 -42.79 -40.99 -21.98
CA ASP A 84 -44.15 -41.21 -21.44
C ASP A 84 -44.63 -39.96 -20.69
N ASP A 85 -45.87 -39.62 -20.99
CA ASP A 85 -46.66 -38.50 -20.47
C ASP A 85 -46.96 -38.68 -18.96
N ALA A 86 -46.82 -37.63 -18.18
CA ALA A 86 -47.63 -37.39 -17.00
C ALA A 86 -47.78 -35.89 -16.75
N ASP A 87 -49.00 -35.43 -16.83
CA ASP A 87 -49.51 -34.14 -16.43
C ASP A 87 -49.09 -33.79 -15.00
N ASP A 88 -48.39 -32.64 -14.82
CA ASP A 88 -48.35 -31.92 -13.56
C ASP A 88 -48.50 -30.41 -13.83
N GLU A 89 -49.51 -29.83 -13.20
CA GLU A 89 -49.84 -28.40 -13.24
C GLU A 89 -48.64 -27.54 -12.74
N PRO A 90 -48.41 -26.37 -13.33
CA PRO A 90 -47.39 -25.46 -12.84
C PRO A 90 -47.89 -24.78 -11.55
N THR A 91 -47.25 -25.10 -10.44
CA THR A 91 -47.26 -24.23 -9.26
C THR A 91 -46.62 -22.91 -9.62
N GLU A 92 -47.38 -21.84 -9.50
CA GLU A 92 -46.93 -20.47 -9.59
C GLU A 92 -45.77 -20.29 -8.59
N ALA A 93 -44.54 -20.16 -9.09
CA ALA A 93 -43.43 -19.61 -8.35
C ALA A 93 -43.74 -18.12 -8.19
N GLU A 94 -43.89 -17.68 -6.95
CA GLU A 94 -43.88 -16.27 -6.62
C GLU A 94 -42.55 -15.70 -7.12
N ASP A 95 -42.68 -14.80 -8.08
CA ASP A 95 -41.58 -14.02 -8.65
C ASP A 95 -41.20 -12.96 -7.61
N ASP A 96 -40.32 -13.32 -6.68
CA ASP A 96 -39.54 -12.36 -5.88
C ASP A 96 -38.54 -11.66 -6.82
N SER A 97 -39.09 -10.89 -7.76
CA SER A 97 -38.34 -9.84 -8.41
C SER A 97 -38.13 -8.74 -7.37
N ASP A 98 -37.06 -8.88 -6.56
CA ASP A 98 -36.49 -7.74 -5.88
C ASP A 98 -36.19 -6.67 -6.95
N ASP A 99 -37.06 -5.67 -6.98
CA ASP A 99 -36.91 -4.45 -7.74
C ASP A 99 -35.52 -3.89 -7.45
N ALA A 100 -34.60 -4.09 -8.37
CA ALA A 100 -33.36 -3.31 -8.40
C ALA A 100 -33.78 -1.86 -8.66
N GLU A 101 -34.07 -1.11 -7.58
CA GLU A 101 -34.27 0.33 -7.63
C GLU A 101 -33.06 0.98 -8.27
N SER A 102 -33.19 1.34 -9.53
CA SER A 102 -32.18 2.05 -10.30
C SER A 102 -32.08 3.50 -9.83
N GLY A 103 -31.05 3.83 -9.11
CA GLY A 103 -30.73 5.19 -8.70
C GLY A 103 -30.36 5.28 -7.20
N PRO A 104 -29.65 6.33 -6.77
CA PRO A 104 -29.38 6.52 -5.35
C PRO A 104 -30.70 6.69 -4.61
N THR A 105 -31.12 5.65 -3.90
CA THR A 105 -32.16 5.80 -2.90
C THR A 105 -31.58 6.69 -1.80
N GLY A 106 -32.24 7.77 -1.42
CA GLY A 106 -31.73 8.89 -0.61
C GLY A 106 -31.01 8.54 0.69
N ASP A 107 -30.95 7.28 1.11
CA ASP A 107 -30.36 6.82 2.35
C ASP A 107 -29.13 5.89 2.20
N THR A 108 -28.76 5.49 0.97
CA THR A 108 -27.67 4.52 0.74
C THR A 108 -26.63 5.04 -0.24
N LEU A 109 -25.35 4.95 0.14
CA LEU A 109 -24.19 5.19 -0.72
C LEU A 109 -23.56 3.85 -1.12
N ARG A 110 -23.42 3.62 -2.43
CA ARG A 110 -22.84 2.39 -3.00
C ARG A 110 -21.50 2.69 -3.63
N VAL A 111 -20.45 2.10 -3.08
CA VAL A 111 -19.07 2.35 -3.52
C VAL A 111 -18.43 1.06 -4.01
N ILE A 112 -17.96 1.03 -5.24
CA ILE A 112 -17.07 -0.02 -5.71
C ILE A 112 -15.64 0.37 -5.32
N PHE A 113 -15.12 -0.28 -4.28
CA PHE A 113 -13.84 0.12 -3.67
C PHE A 113 -12.69 -0.86 -3.95
N SER A 114 -12.98 -2.09 -4.40
CA SER A 114 -11.99 -3.14 -4.62
C SER A 114 -12.40 -4.08 -5.76
N GLU A 115 -11.40 -4.73 -6.36
CA GLU A 115 -11.57 -5.84 -7.31
C GLU A 115 -11.50 -7.21 -6.63
N SER A 116 -10.96 -7.27 -5.41
CA SER A 116 -10.77 -8.49 -4.63
C SER A 116 -11.25 -8.31 -3.20
N ASP A 117 -11.63 -9.43 -2.59
CA ASP A 117 -12.09 -9.46 -1.20
C ASP A 117 -10.97 -9.15 -0.21
N LEU A 118 -11.37 -8.78 1.01
CA LEU A 118 -10.45 -8.62 2.12
C LEU A 118 -10.10 -9.99 2.71
N PRO A 119 -8.87 -10.20 3.16
CA PRO A 119 -8.50 -11.45 3.83
C PRO A 119 -9.08 -11.56 5.25
N THR A 120 -9.39 -10.43 5.89
CA THR A 120 -9.87 -10.32 7.26
C THR A 120 -10.51 -8.98 7.52
N MET A 121 -11.39 -8.90 8.51
CA MET A 121 -11.95 -7.66 9.06
C MET A 121 -11.24 -7.20 10.34
N ASP A 122 -10.17 -7.87 10.76
CA ASP A 122 -9.30 -7.43 11.85
C ASP A 122 -8.27 -6.42 11.33
N PRO A 123 -8.32 -5.13 11.76
CA PRO A 123 -7.45 -4.10 11.24
C PRO A 123 -5.96 -4.31 11.57
N HIS A 124 -5.63 -5.04 12.62
CA HIS A 124 -4.23 -5.34 12.98
C HIS A 124 -3.62 -6.47 12.14
N MET A 125 -4.46 -7.27 11.50
CA MET A 125 -4.03 -8.41 10.69
C MET A 125 -4.01 -8.10 9.19
N HIS A 126 -4.12 -6.82 8.81
CA HIS A 126 -4.22 -6.37 7.43
C HIS A 126 -3.48 -5.03 7.22
N ASN A 127 -2.76 -4.90 6.12
CA ASN A 127 -2.03 -3.67 5.76
C ASN A 127 -2.29 -3.21 4.31
N LEU A 128 -3.20 -3.87 3.58
CA LEU A 128 -3.55 -3.43 2.23
C LEU A 128 -4.47 -2.21 2.30
N ARG A 129 -4.32 -1.31 1.35
CA ARG A 129 -5.08 -0.05 1.27
C ARG A 129 -6.59 -0.24 1.31
N THR A 130 -7.10 -1.26 0.62
CA THR A 130 -8.54 -1.58 0.61
C THR A 130 -9.08 -1.90 2.00
N GLY A 131 -8.34 -2.65 2.82
CA GLY A 131 -8.69 -2.90 4.22
C GLY A 131 -8.65 -1.61 5.04
N ILE A 132 -7.58 -0.84 4.92
CA ILE A 132 -7.45 0.45 5.62
C ILE A 132 -8.64 1.37 5.31
N ILE A 133 -9.05 1.47 4.04
CA ILE A 133 -10.23 2.25 3.65
C ILE A 133 -11.50 1.73 4.35
N ALA A 134 -11.76 0.42 4.34
CA ALA A 134 -12.93 -0.14 5.00
C ALA A 134 -12.91 0.15 6.51
N PHE A 135 -11.75 0.03 7.16
CA PHE A 135 -11.60 0.25 8.61
C PHE A 135 -11.78 1.70 9.02
N TYR A 136 -11.42 2.68 8.19
CA TYR A 136 -11.67 4.10 8.49
C TYR A 136 -13.15 4.46 8.64
N HIS A 137 -14.06 3.57 8.21
CA HIS A 137 -15.50 3.76 8.40
C HIS A 137 -16.01 3.16 9.70
N THR A 138 -15.36 2.11 10.20
CA THR A 138 -15.78 1.38 11.40
C THR A 138 -14.91 1.66 12.63
N HIS A 139 -13.67 2.11 12.43
CA HIS A 139 -12.70 2.37 13.49
C HIS A 139 -12.16 3.79 13.36
N ASP A 140 -11.80 4.38 14.47
CA ASP A 140 -11.01 5.60 14.51
C ASP A 140 -9.56 5.31 14.90
N ASN A 141 -8.69 6.27 14.56
CA ASN A 141 -7.27 6.30 14.89
C ASN A 141 -6.99 7.38 15.93
N LEU A 142 -5.79 7.43 16.48
CA LEU A 142 -5.38 8.51 17.39
C LEU A 142 -5.29 9.87 16.66
N GLY A 143 -4.85 9.87 15.41
CA GLY A 143 -4.80 11.04 14.56
C GLY A 143 -5.43 10.78 13.19
N VAL A 144 -5.77 11.84 12.47
CA VAL A 144 -6.30 11.81 11.10
C VAL A 144 -5.56 12.82 10.23
N ARG A 145 -5.32 12.49 8.97
CA ARG A 145 -4.72 13.44 8.03
C ARG A 145 -5.76 14.44 7.54
N ASN A 146 -5.46 15.72 7.69
CA ASN A 146 -6.23 16.79 7.10
C ASN A 146 -5.98 16.80 5.57
N PRO A 147 -7.02 16.75 4.71
CA PRO A 147 -6.86 16.66 3.27
C PRO A 147 -6.29 17.94 2.62
N ASP A 148 -6.46 19.10 3.27
CA ASP A 148 -6.03 20.40 2.73
C ASP A 148 -4.57 20.70 3.06
N THR A 149 -4.18 20.44 4.32
CA THR A 149 -2.82 20.73 4.82
C THR A 149 -1.85 19.57 4.69
N ASN A 150 -2.36 18.35 4.54
CA ASN A 150 -1.64 17.07 4.60
C ASN A 150 -0.95 16.82 5.97
N LEU A 151 -1.28 17.55 7.01
CA LEU A 151 -0.78 17.33 8.37
C LEU A 151 -1.70 16.37 9.13
N ILE A 152 -1.13 15.68 10.12
CA ILE A 152 -1.92 14.87 11.06
C ILE A 152 -2.52 15.78 12.11
N GLU A 153 -3.84 15.66 12.31
CA GLU A 153 -4.62 16.38 13.30
C GLU A 153 -5.13 15.42 14.38
N PRO A 154 -5.37 15.92 15.60
CA PRO A 154 -5.95 15.15 16.69
C PRO A 154 -7.30 14.52 16.32
N TRP A 155 -7.47 13.22 16.68
CA TRP A 155 -8.73 12.50 16.48
C TRP A 155 -9.20 11.84 17.76
N LEU A 156 -8.95 10.54 18.01
CA LEU A 156 -9.15 9.96 19.35
C LEU A 156 -8.17 10.52 20.38
N ALA A 157 -6.97 10.91 19.97
CA ALA A 157 -6.13 11.78 20.76
C ALA A 157 -6.70 13.21 20.76
N GLU A 158 -6.64 13.89 21.89
CA GLU A 158 -6.89 15.33 22.01
C GLU A 158 -5.64 16.14 21.65
N SER A 159 -4.46 15.63 22.05
CA SER A 159 -3.16 16.26 21.79
C SER A 159 -2.03 15.25 21.94
N TRP A 160 -0.86 15.62 21.44
CA TRP A 160 0.41 14.93 21.67
C TRP A 160 1.54 15.94 21.79
N GLU A 161 2.56 15.56 22.56
CA GLU A 161 3.75 16.37 22.77
C GLU A 161 4.98 15.45 22.92
N ASN A 162 6.08 15.80 22.28
CA ASN A 162 7.37 15.15 22.54
C ASN A 162 7.97 15.77 23.82
N ILE A 163 7.90 15.04 24.94
CA ILE A 163 8.33 15.51 26.26
C ILE A 163 9.79 15.18 26.58
N GLU A 164 10.35 14.17 25.91
CA GLU A 164 11.76 13.80 25.93
C GLU A 164 12.13 13.26 24.53
N PRO A 165 13.41 13.20 24.12
CA PRO A 165 13.79 12.81 22.78
C PRO A 165 13.15 11.50 22.28
N THR A 166 12.90 10.56 23.17
CA THR A 166 12.30 9.25 22.88
C THR A 166 10.97 9.03 23.59
N THR A 167 10.32 10.08 24.10
CA THR A 167 9.05 9.94 24.83
C THR A 167 8.01 10.95 24.32
N TRP A 168 6.87 10.41 23.91
CA TRP A 168 5.71 11.17 23.49
C TRP A 168 4.59 11.03 24.52
N GLU A 169 4.07 12.14 25.06
CA GLU A 169 2.82 12.17 25.81
C GLU A 169 1.65 12.30 24.84
N ILE A 170 0.65 11.41 24.97
CA ILE A 170 -0.60 11.50 24.22
C ILE A 170 -1.75 11.64 25.22
N LYS A 171 -2.54 12.69 25.07
CA LYS A 171 -3.80 12.87 25.79
C LYS A 171 -4.96 12.41 24.94
N LEU A 172 -5.82 11.60 25.51
CA LEU A 172 -6.97 11.00 24.85
C LEU A 172 -8.24 11.80 25.13
N ARG A 173 -9.19 11.76 24.21
CA ARG A 173 -10.51 12.32 24.44
C ARG A 173 -11.29 11.46 25.44
N GLU A 174 -12.00 12.13 26.34
CA GLU A 174 -12.83 11.50 27.35
C GLU A 174 -14.22 11.13 26.80
N GLY A 175 -14.87 10.12 27.38
CA GLY A 175 -16.27 9.79 27.16
C GLY A 175 -16.56 9.07 25.83
N ILE A 176 -15.55 8.65 25.08
CA ILE A 176 -15.73 7.89 23.84
C ILE A 176 -16.00 6.41 24.17
N THR A 177 -16.94 5.80 23.45
CA THR A 177 -17.26 4.37 23.56
C THR A 177 -17.17 3.68 22.22
N PHE A 178 -16.81 2.41 22.25
CA PHE A 178 -16.88 1.52 21.11
C PHE A 178 -18.34 1.20 20.72
N HIS A 179 -18.57 0.69 19.53
CA HIS A 179 -19.90 0.32 19.03
C HIS A 179 -20.64 -0.69 19.92
N ASN A 180 -19.91 -1.50 20.70
CA ASN A 180 -20.45 -2.44 21.67
C ASN A 180 -20.69 -1.83 23.07
N GLY A 181 -20.36 -0.53 23.25
CA GLY A 181 -20.52 0.20 24.51
C GLY A 181 -19.33 0.11 25.47
N ASP A 182 -18.26 -0.60 25.15
CA ASP A 182 -17.04 -0.59 25.96
C ASP A 182 -16.38 0.80 25.91
N PRO A 183 -15.78 1.29 27.00
CA PRO A 183 -15.12 2.59 27.01
C PRO A 183 -13.78 2.56 26.28
N PHE A 184 -13.43 3.68 25.63
CA PHE A 184 -12.09 3.93 25.09
C PHE A 184 -11.27 4.67 26.16
N THR A 185 -10.11 4.09 26.53
CA THR A 185 -9.23 4.60 27.60
C THR A 185 -7.75 4.40 27.24
N ALA A 186 -6.85 4.88 28.08
CA ALA A 186 -5.41 4.67 27.98
C ALA A 186 -5.01 3.18 28.01
N GLU A 187 -5.71 2.37 28.80
CA GLU A 187 -5.49 0.90 28.82
C GLU A 187 -5.80 0.28 27.47
N THR A 188 -6.87 0.75 26.79
CA THR A 188 -7.20 0.30 25.43
C THR A 188 -6.07 0.63 24.45
N VAL A 189 -5.52 1.84 24.51
CA VAL A 189 -4.42 2.26 23.62
C VAL A 189 -3.20 1.39 23.86
N LYS A 190 -2.80 1.20 25.11
CA LYS A 190 -1.68 0.33 25.49
C LYS A 190 -1.88 -1.10 24.96
N TRP A 191 -3.05 -1.68 25.23
CA TRP A 191 -3.37 -3.06 24.80
C TRP A 191 -3.31 -3.21 23.28
N ASN A 192 -3.83 -2.24 22.51
CA ASN A 192 -3.78 -2.28 21.06
C ASN A 192 -2.34 -2.25 20.54
N TRP A 193 -1.46 -1.43 21.14
CA TRP A 193 -0.03 -1.45 20.78
C TRP A 193 0.64 -2.75 21.17
N ASP A 194 0.43 -3.22 22.41
CA ASP A 194 0.97 -4.48 22.88
C ASP A 194 0.54 -5.65 21.96
N ARG A 195 -0.71 -5.63 21.47
CA ARG A 195 -1.22 -6.64 20.52
C ARG A 195 -0.52 -6.57 19.16
N ILE A 196 -0.36 -5.37 18.59
CA ILE A 196 0.31 -5.20 17.29
C ILE A 196 1.78 -5.62 17.37
N THR A 197 2.47 -5.25 18.43
CA THR A 197 3.90 -5.50 18.61
C THR A 197 4.21 -6.89 19.17
N ASN A 198 3.19 -7.64 19.63
CA ASN A 198 3.37 -9.01 20.08
C ASN A 198 3.74 -9.93 18.91
N PRO A 199 4.92 -10.58 18.97
CA PRO A 199 5.35 -11.50 17.93
C PRO A 199 4.40 -12.67 17.69
N GLU A 200 3.71 -13.15 18.72
CA GLU A 200 2.80 -14.30 18.62
C GLU A 200 1.56 -13.99 17.77
N GLN A 201 1.17 -12.71 17.70
CA GLN A 201 0.05 -12.25 16.88
C GLN A 201 0.39 -12.19 15.39
N ALA A 202 1.67 -12.09 15.02
CA ALA A 202 2.12 -11.94 13.64
C ALA A 202 1.37 -10.81 12.88
N SER A 203 1.16 -9.68 13.57
CA SER A 203 0.43 -8.53 13.02
C SER A 203 1.06 -8.01 11.73
N GLN A 204 0.24 -7.73 10.72
CA GLN A 204 0.69 -7.09 9.47
C GLN A 204 1.04 -5.60 9.67
N GLN A 205 0.63 -5.00 10.79
CA GLN A 205 0.92 -3.60 11.13
C GLN A 205 2.24 -3.42 11.89
N ILE A 206 2.91 -4.49 12.28
CA ILE A 206 4.11 -4.43 13.12
C ILE A 206 5.19 -3.50 12.55
N GLY A 207 5.39 -3.49 11.22
CA GLY A 207 6.37 -2.62 10.56
C GLY A 207 6.08 -1.12 10.75
N ASN A 208 4.81 -0.72 10.87
CA ASN A 208 4.42 0.65 11.12
C ASN A 208 4.68 1.11 12.56
N HIS A 209 4.83 0.17 13.48
CA HIS A 209 4.98 0.43 14.92
C HIS A 209 6.31 -0.07 15.50
N ALA A 210 7.24 -0.51 14.64
CA ALA A 210 8.51 -1.13 15.05
C ALA A 210 9.45 -0.19 15.82
N ALA A 211 9.31 1.13 15.64
CA ALA A 211 10.07 2.13 16.39
C ALA A 211 9.58 2.34 17.82
N ILE A 212 8.41 1.76 18.20
CA ILE A 212 7.83 1.92 19.53
C ILE A 212 8.36 0.80 20.42
N GLU A 213 9.01 1.19 21.52
CA GLU A 213 9.56 0.27 22.51
C GLU A 213 8.50 -0.18 23.53
N SER A 214 7.73 0.78 24.06
CA SER A 214 6.70 0.50 25.06
C SER A 214 5.68 1.63 25.15
N VAL A 215 4.54 1.32 25.79
CA VAL A 215 3.49 2.29 26.12
C VAL A 215 3.18 2.16 27.60
N ASP A 216 3.28 3.28 28.32
CA ASP A 216 2.94 3.38 29.73
C ASP A 216 1.62 4.13 29.92
N VAL A 217 0.73 3.56 30.72
CA VAL A 217 -0.50 4.24 31.15
C VAL A 217 -0.18 5.15 32.34
N ILE A 218 -0.38 6.45 32.15
CA ILE A 218 -0.11 7.46 33.18
C ILE A 218 -1.35 7.72 34.02
N ASP A 219 -2.49 7.84 33.36
CA ASP A 219 -3.82 7.93 33.98
C ASP A 219 -4.87 7.37 32.96
N GLU A 220 -6.16 7.52 33.29
CA GLU A 220 -7.27 6.96 32.50
C GLU A 220 -7.28 7.45 31.02
N TYR A 221 -6.72 8.65 30.75
CA TYR A 221 -6.76 9.30 29.44
C TYR A 221 -5.39 9.84 29.01
N THR A 222 -4.30 9.38 29.62
CA THR A 222 -2.93 9.79 29.25
C THR A 222 -2.03 8.59 29.11
N VAL A 223 -1.32 8.49 27.98
CA VAL A 223 -0.27 7.50 27.77
C VAL A 223 1.05 8.17 27.44
N HIS A 224 2.14 7.56 27.88
CA HIS A 224 3.48 7.85 27.39
C HIS A 224 3.90 6.74 26.43
N VAL A 225 4.30 7.14 25.22
CA VAL A 225 4.82 6.22 24.19
C VAL A 225 6.32 6.41 24.13
N HIS A 226 7.05 5.34 24.41
CA HIS A 226 8.51 5.32 24.35
C HIS A 226 8.96 4.75 23.01
N THR A 227 9.84 5.47 22.33
CA THR A 227 10.45 5.03 21.08
C THR A 227 11.88 4.58 21.34
N ILE A 228 12.39 3.65 20.52
CA ILE A 228 13.74 3.09 20.64
C ILE A 228 14.80 4.18 20.43
N GLU A 229 14.52 5.14 19.56
CA GLU A 229 15.33 6.29 19.18
C GLU A 229 14.43 7.51 18.98
N PRO A 230 14.98 8.74 18.87
CA PRO A 230 14.18 9.89 18.46
C PRO A 230 13.44 9.55 17.16
N TYR A 231 12.13 9.79 17.10
CA TYR A 231 11.30 9.36 15.99
C TYR A 231 10.36 10.47 15.53
N PRO A 232 10.85 11.43 14.70
CA PRO A 232 10.08 12.61 14.30
C PRO A 232 8.82 12.28 13.48
N ILE A 233 8.81 11.15 12.74
CA ILE A 233 7.64 10.71 11.99
C ILE A 233 6.62 9.91 12.83
N PHE A 234 6.78 9.88 14.16
CA PHE A 234 5.85 9.22 15.07
C PHE A 234 4.39 9.68 14.85
N VAL A 235 4.20 11.00 14.71
CA VAL A 235 2.88 11.60 14.48
C VAL A 235 2.22 11.07 13.22
N GLU A 236 3.00 10.82 12.17
CA GLU A 236 2.52 10.22 10.91
C GLU A 236 1.92 8.82 11.10
N ARG A 237 2.35 8.09 12.14
CA ARG A 237 1.86 6.74 12.45
C ARG A 237 0.53 6.74 13.20
N LEU A 238 0.15 7.86 13.84
CA LEU A 238 -1.10 7.96 14.60
C LEU A 238 -2.36 7.80 13.74
N GLN A 239 -2.26 7.97 12.42
CA GLN A 239 -3.36 7.76 11.46
C GLN A 239 -3.53 6.30 11.01
N ASN A 240 -2.59 5.42 11.32
CA ASN A 240 -2.61 4.00 10.91
C ASN A 240 -2.72 3.07 12.13
N PHE A 241 -3.46 3.49 13.14
CA PHE A 241 -3.58 2.80 14.39
C PHE A 241 -5.05 2.67 14.80
N GLN A 242 -5.76 1.78 14.13
CA GLN A 242 -7.17 1.50 14.38
C GLN A 242 -7.37 0.86 15.76
N MET A 243 -8.24 1.45 16.58
CA MET A 243 -8.54 0.96 17.92
C MET A 243 -9.63 -0.12 17.90
N ILE A 244 -9.38 -1.24 18.56
CA ILE A 244 -10.34 -2.29 18.83
C ILE A 244 -10.55 -2.47 20.34
N PRO A 245 -11.75 -2.89 20.80
CA PRO A 245 -12.03 -3.03 22.22
C PRO A 245 -11.32 -4.26 22.80
N GLU A 246 -10.43 -4.01 23.77
CA GLU A 246 -9.64 -5.05 24.45
C GLU A 246 -10.49 -6.17 25.01
N LYS A 247 -11.55 -5.80 25.76
CA LYS A 247 -12.42 -6.78 26.43
C LYS A 247 -13.08 -7.73 25.43
N LEU A 248 -13.62 -7.20 24.34
CA LEU A 248 -14.22 -8.01 23.29
C LEU A 248 -13.19 -8.97 22.68
N ALA A 249 -11.98 -8.46 22.40
CA ALA A 249 -10.91 -9.25 21.84
C ALA A 249 -10.48 -10.42 22.74
N GLN A 250 -10.45 -10.19 24.06
CA GLN A 250 -10.14 -11.20 25.06
C GLN A 250 -11.27 -12.23 25.26
N GLU A 251 -12.53 -11.80 25.15
CA GLU A 251 -13.70 -12.67 25.34
C GLU A 251 -13.98 -13.54 24.10
N GLU A 252 -13.88 -12.99 22.89
CA GLU A 252 -14.29 -13.63 21.64
C GLU A 252 -13.12 -14.18 20.81
N GLY A 253 -11.93 -13.57 20.94
CA GLY A 253 -10.69 -13.98 20.28
C GLY A 253 -10.57 -13.54 18.81
N ASP A 254 -9.40 -13.84 18.23
CA ASP A 254 -9.00 -13.35 16.90
C ASP A 254 -9.92 -13.84 15.77
N SER A 255 -10.46 -15.05 15.86
CA SER A 255 -11.37 -15.58 14.84
C SER A 255 -12.68 -14.81 14.75
N TYR A 256 -13.17 -14.29 15.87
CA TYR A 256 -14.34 -13.42 15.88
C TYR A 256 -14.03 -12.07 15.27
N LEU A 257 -12.92 -11.43 15.69
CA LEU A 257 -12.48 -10.13 15.17
C LEU A 257 -12.23 -10.16 13.66
N ALA A 258 -11.76 -11.29 13.14
CA ALA A 258 -11.52 -11.47 11.71
C ALA A 258 -12.78 -11.33 10.84
N GLU A 259 -13.98 -11.45 11.42
CA GLU A 259 -15.26 -11.38 10.70
C GLU A 259 -16.21 -10.31 11.25
N ASN A 260 -15.98 -9.79 12.47
CA ASN A 260 -16.87 -8.88 13.17
C ASN A 260 -16.13 -7.65 13.69
N PRO A 261 -15.84 -6.66 12.83
CA PRO A 261 -15.12 -5.46 13.22
C PRO A 261 -15.96 -4.62 14.17
N VAL A 262 -15.37 -4.24 15.31
CA VAL A 262 -15.96 -3.35 16.29
C VAL A 262 -14.99 -2.23 16.63
N GLY A 263 -15.34 -1.01 16.28
CA GLY A 263 -14.53 0.18 16.54
C GLY A 263 -15.37 1.31 17.14
N THR A 264 -14.88 2.54 16.98
CA THR A 264 -15.51 3.78 17.46
C THR A 264 -16.05 4.65 16.32
N GLY A 265 -15.93 4.18 15.06
CA GLY A 265 -16.10 4.96 13.84
C GLY A 265 -17.53 5.43 13.54
N PRO A 266 -17.67 6.24 12.45
CA PRO A 266 -18.96 6.85 12.05
C PRO A 266 -19.98 5.86 11.48
N TYR A 267 -19.55 4.64 11.15
CA TYR A 267 -20.43 3.54 10.74
C TYR A 267 -20.19 2.29 11.57
N LYS A 268 -21.25 1.55 11.83
CA LYS A 268 -21.25 0.23 12.47
C LYS A 268 -21.29 -0.86 11.42
N PHE A 269 -20.57 -1.95 11.65
CA PHE A 269 -20.60 -3.15 10.81
C PHE A 269 -21.96 -3.84 10.93
N VAL A 270 -22.49 -4.27 9.78
CA VAL A 270 -23.74 -5.04 9.70
C VAL A 270 -23.47 -6.44 9.17
N GLU A 271 -22.84 -6.54 7.99
CA GLU A 271 -22.63 -7.81 7.32
C GLU A 271 -21.43 -7.75 6.36
N TRP A 272 -20.66 -8.82 6.27
CA TRP A 272 -19.67 -9.06 5.22
C TRP A 272 -20.11 -10.25 4.36
N ARG A 273 -20.58 -9.99 3.15
CA ARG A 273 -20.83 -10.99 2.11
C ARG A 273 -19.55 -11.23 1.35
N LYS A 274 -18.79 -12.25 1.77
CA LYS A 274 -17.45 -12.52 1.25
C LYS A 274 -17.42 -12.58 -0.28
N GLY A 275 -16.49 -11.84 -0.89
CA GLY A 275 -16.35 -11.72 -2.33
C GLY A 275 -17.40 -10.83 -3.02
N GLN A 276 -18.30 -10.18 -2.28
CA GLN A 276 -19.38 -9.36 -2.83
C GLN A 276 -19.36 -7.95 -2.26
N GLU A 277 -19.62 -7.80 -0.94
CA GLU A 277 -19.80 -6.48 -0.34
C GLU A 277 -19.65 -6.50 1.18
N ILE A 278 -19.36 -5.33 1.74
CA ILE A 278 -19.39 -5.03 3.17
C ILE A 278 -20.51 -4.01 3.39
N ILE A 279 -21.44 -4.33 4.27
CA ILE A 279 -22.61 -3.49 4.58
C ILE A 279 -22.37 -2.83 5.94
N LEU A 280 -22.47 -1.50 5.94
CA LEU A 280 -22.26 -0.67 7.12
C LEU A 280 -23.50 0.20 7.34
N GLU A 281 -23.89 0.41 8.60
CA GLU A 281 -24.98 1.31 9.02
C GLU A 281 -24.42 2.48 9.82
N ARG A 282 -24.94 3.69 9.58
CA ARG A 282 -24.50 4.90 10.28
C ARG A 282 -24.60 4.73 11.80
N ASN A 283 -23.54 5.16 12.50
CA ASN A 283 -23.53 5.30 13.94
C ASN A 283 -24.18 6.64 14.34
N ASP A 284 -25.45 6.62 14.72
CA ASP A 284 -26.16 7.85 15.13
C ASP A 284 -25.64 8.44 16.44
N ASP A 285 -24.87 7.66 17.24
CA ASP A 285 -24.22 8.07 18.48
C ASP A 285 -22.72 8.38 18.27
N TYR A 286 -22.31 8.69 17.04
CA TYR A 286 -20.89 8.96 16.76
C TYR A 286 -20.39 10.16 17.57
N TRP A 287 -19.24 10.00 18.19
CA TRP A 287 -18.69 10.94 19.17
C TRP A 287 -18.27 12.30 18.58
N HIS A 288 -17.89 12.36 17.28
CA HIS A 288 -17.39 13.59 16.68
C HIS A 288 -18.54 14.54 16.29
N PRO A 289 -18.62 15.75 16.89
CA PRO A 289 -19.81 16.61 16.75
C PRO A 289 -20.04 17.13 15.33
N ASP A 290 -18.97 17.30 14.54
CA ASP A 290 -19.03 17.87 13.19
C ASP A 290 -19.21 16.81 12.10
N ILE A 291 -19.19 15.52 12.46
CA ILE A 291 -19.32 14.41 11.51
C ILE A 291 -20.65 13.71 11.72
N ASN A 292 -21.54 13.97 10.78
CA ASN A 292 -22.83 13.30 10.68
C ASN A 292 -23.02 12.84 9.22
N PRO A 293 -22.67 11.62 8.88
CA PRO A 293 -22.83 11.11 7.52
C PRO A 293 -24.31 11.17 7.10
N PRO A 294 -24.64 11.74 5.93
CA PRO A 294 -26.03 11.86 5.51
C PRO A 294 -26.66 10.54 5.08
N TYR A 295 -25.83 9.62 4.59
CA TYR A 295 -26.28 8.30 4.16
C TYR A 295 -26.41 7.37 5.36
N LYS A 296 -27.58 6.73 5.51
CA LYS A 296 -27.81 5.75 6.58
C LYS A 296 -27.00 4.50 6.37
N ASN A 297 -26.92 4.04 5.11
CA ASN A 297 -26.20 2.83 4.74
C ASN A 297 -25.01 3.18 3.84
N LEU A 298 -23.87 2.55 4.09
CA LEU A 298 -22.70 2.54 3.22
C LEU A 298 -22.43 1.10 2.80
N ILE A 299 -22.47 0.85 1.49
CA ILE A 299 -22.20 -0.46 0.92
C ILE A 299 -20.89 -0.38 0.14
N LEU A 300 -19.87 -1.08 0.66
CA LEU A 300 -18.55 -1.20 0.03
C LEU A 300 -18.52 -2.47 -0.82
N ARG A 301 -18.62 -2.31 -2.15
CA ARG A 301 -18.76 -3.42 -3.10
C ARG A 301 -17.43 -3.87 -3.67
N ILE A 302 -17.33 -5.17 -3.90
CA ILE A 302 -16.19 -5.85 -4.51
C ILE A 302 -16.61 -6.28 -5.90
N VAL A 303 -16.10 -5.62 -6.93
CA VAL A 303 -16.50 -5.87 -8.32
C VAL A 303 -15.24 -6.08 -9.17
N PRO A 304 -14.97 -7.33 -9.61
CA PRO A 304 -13.84 -7.59 -10.48
C PRO A 304 -13.99 -6.95 -11.86
N GLY A 305 -12.92 -6.38 -12.36
CA GLY A 305 -12.82 -5.86 -13.72
C GLY A 305 -13.37 -4.43 -13.89
N VAL A 306 -12.46 -3.50 -14.18
CA VAL A 306 -12.77 -2.07 -14.39
C VAL A 306 -13.91 -1.82 -15.40
N PRO A 307 -14.04 -2.52 -16.54
CA PRO A 307 -15.16 -2.32 -17.45
C PRO A 307 -16.54 -2.54 -16.80
N THR A 308 -16.66 -3.54 -15.91
CA THR A 308 -17.89 -3.81 -15.15
C THR A 308 -18.17 -2.69 -14.16
N GLN A 309 -17.16 -2.24 -13.43
CA GLN A 309 -17.27 -1.13 -12.48
C GLN A 309 -17.78 0.15 -13.16
N LEU A 310 -17.22 0.50 -14.33
CA LEU A 310 -17.66 1.66 -15.10
C LEU A 310 -19.09 1.50 -15.64
N ALA A 311 -19.46 0.30 -16.09
CA ALA A 311 -20.82 0.03 -16.55
C ALA A 311 -21.83 0.23 -15.40
N GLU A 312 -21.52 -0.21 -14.18
CA GLU A 312 -22.37 0.00 -13.02
C GLU A 312 -22.49 1.47 -12.60
N LEU A 313 -21.38 2.23 -12.63
CA LEU A 313 -21.41 3.67 -12.40
C LEU A 313 -22.34 4.38 -13.41
N LEU A 314 -22.19 4.06 -14.70
CA LEU A 314 -22.98 4.67 -15.77
C LEU A 314 -24.45 4.22 -15.77
N ALA A 315 -24.74 3.04 -15.23
CA ALA A 315 -26.10 2.54 -15.01
C ALA A 315 -26.75 3.11 -13.73
N GLY A 316 -25.98 3.78 -12.85
CA GLY A 316 -26.45 4.32 -11.58
C GLY A 316 -26.64 3.25 -10.48
N THR A 317 -26.08 2.05 -10.64
CA THR A 317 -26.05 1.00 -9.62
C THR A 317 -24.87 1.11 -8.67
N ALA A 318 -23.87 1.94 -9.00
CA ALA A 318 -22.81 2.40 -8.13
C ALA A 318 -22.76 3.94 -8.12
N ASP A 319 -22.45 4.53 -6.99
CA ASP A 319 -22.36 5.97 -6.78
C ASP A 319 -20.91 6.48 -6.92
N ILE A 320 -19.95 5.68 -6.50
CA ILE A 320 -18.51 5.97 -6.61
C ILE A 320 -17.78 4.71 -7.09
N VAL A 321 -16.86 4.87 -8.04
CA VAL A 321 -15.88 3.85 -8.42
C VAL A 321 -14.47 4.38 -8.24
N ARG A 322 -13.60 3.55 -7.68
CA ARG A 322 -12.28 3.97 -7.22
C ARG A 322 -11.24 4.09 -8.33
N VAL A 323 -11.48 3.48 -9.48
CA VAL A 323 -10.52 3.48 -10.59
C VAL A 323 -11.22 3.76 -11.91
N VAL A 324 -10.85 4.87 -12.54
CA VAL A 324 -11.23 5.18 -13.93
C VAL A 324 -9.96 5.27 -14.77
N PRO A 325 -9.78 4.42 -15.80
CA PRO A 325 -8.65 4.56 -16.72
C PRO A 325 -8.67 5.90 -17.44
N PHE A 326 -7.50 6.46 -17.71
CA PHE A 326 -7.38 7.79 -18.35
C PHE A 326 -8.10 7.88 -19.70
N ASP A 327 -8.09 6.81 -20.49
CA ASP A 327 -8.78 6.73 -21.79
C ASP A 327 -10.30 6.64 -21.67
N GLN A 328 -10.83 6.35 -20.47
CA GLN A 328 -12.27 6.28 -20.20
C GLN A 328 -12.84 7.55 -19.54
N MET A 329 -11.99 8.48 -19.10
CA MET A 329 -12.42 9.72 -18.43
C MET A 329 -13.45 10.49 -19.25
N ALA A 330 -13.16 10.73 -20.54
CA ALA A 330 -14.07 11.44 -21.42
C ALA A 330 -15.43 10.73 -21.61
N ALA A 331 -15.45 9.40 -21.56
CA ALA A 331 -16.69 8.64 -21.65
C ALA A 331 -17.55 8.82 -20.39
N VAL A 332 -16.92 8.83 -19.21
CA VAL A 332 -17.60 9.10 -17.93
C VAL A 332 -18.12 10.53 -17.90
N ASP A 333 -17.28 11.53 -18.19
CA ASP A 333 -17.67 12.95 -18.12
C ASP A 333 -18.75 13.33 -19.12
N ASN A 334 -18.77 12.71 -20.32
CA ASN A 334 -19.79 12.95 -21.32
C ASN A 334 -21.09 12.14 -21.11
N SER A 335 -21.13 11.26 -20.12
CA SER A 335 -22.30 10.42 -19.84
C SER A 335 -23.51 11.21 -19.35
N GLY A 336 -23.28 12.34 -18.69
CA GLY A 336 -24.30 13.16 -18.04
C GLY A 336 -24.81 12.61 -16.69
N VAL A 337 -24.35 11.41 -16.26
CA VAL A 337 -24.76 10.78 -14.98
C VAL A 337 -23.64 10.72 -13.94
N ALA A 338 -22.38 10.77 -14.37
CA ALA A 338 -21.22 10.75 -13.52
C ALA A 338 -20.14 11.72 -14.04
N SER A 339 -19.17 12.02 -13.22
CA SER A 339 -17.99 12.82 -13.57
C SER A 339 -16.73 12.20 -12.98
N THR A 340 -15.59 12.49 -13.60
CA THR A 340 -14.30 12.05 -13.05
C THR A 340 -13.77 13.05 -12.02
N LYS A 341 -13.14 12.53 -10.98
CA LYS A 341 -12.40 13.31 -9.98
C LYS A 341 -10.95 12.85 -10.01
N THR A 342 -10.04 13.77 -10.27
CA THR A 342 -8.60 13.48 -10.32
C THR A 342 -7.90 14.06 -9.11
N GLN A 343 -7.03 13.28 -8.48
CA GLN A 343 -6.25 13.70 -7.33
C GLN A 343 -4.78 13.29 -7.52
N ALA A 344 -3.87 14.26 -7.35
CA ALA A 344 -2.46 13.95 -7.20
C ALA A 344 -2.23 13.19 -5.89
N ILE A 345 -1.64 12.01 -5.97
CA ILE A 345 -1.40 11.13 -4.82
C ILE A 345 0.07 11.13 -4.42
N LEU A 346 0.36 10.59 -3.24
CA LEU A 346 1.73 10.56 -2.72
C LEU A 346 2.65 9.63 -3.53
N ARG A 347 2.09 8.64 -4.20
CA ARG A 347 2.82 7.62 -4.94
C ARG A 347 3.67 8.18 -6.07
N VAL A 348 4.91 7.66 -6.22
CA VAL A 348 5.84 8.00 -7.29
C VAL A 348 6.26 6.75 -8.06
N GLY A 349 6.42 6.89 -9.38
CA GLY A 349 6.94 5.86 -10.27
C GLY A 349 8.39 6.12 -10.64
N PHE A 350 9.15 5.04 -10.82
CA PHE A 350 10.53 5.08 -11.26
C PHE A 350 10.96 3.73 -11.84
N THR A 351 12.01 3.75 -12.64
CA THR A 351 12.69 2.52 -13.06
C THR A 351 14.04 2.44 -12.37
N ARG A 352 14.22 1.42 -11.53
CA ARG A 352 15.46 1.20 -10.80
C ARG A 352 16.60 0.82 -11.72
N LEU A 353 17.77 1.33 -11.39
CA LEU A 353 19.05 0.98 -11.98
C LEU A 353 19.91 0.37 -10.86
N ASP A 354 20.47 -0.81 -11.08
CA ASP A 354 21.27 -1.49 -10.06
C ASP A 354 22.66 -0.84 -9.95
N ALA A 355 22.75 0.22 -9.15
CA ALA A 355 23.98 0.96 -8.90
C ALA A 355 24.94 0.29 -7.89
N MET A 356 24.53 -0.86 -7.30
CA MET A 356 25.34 -1.64 -6.36
C MET A 356 25.97 -2.90 -6.97
N ALA A 357 25.68 -3.17 -8.26
CA ALA A 357 26.09 -4.41 -8.91
C ALA A 357 25.61 -5.68 -8.17
N ARG A 358 24.40 -5.65 -7.62
CA ARG A 358 23.77 -6.86 -7.05
C ARG A 358 23.60 -7.95 -8.09
N THR A 359 23.47 -7.56 -9.37
CA THR A 359 23.42 -8.42 -10.56
C THR A 359 24.60 -8.11 -11.48
N ALA A 360 25.47 -9.08 -11.76
CA ALA A 360 26.62 -8.89 -12.63
C ALA A 360 26.44 -9.66 -13.98
N PRO A 361 26.94 -9.11 -15.11
CA PRO A 361 27.57 -7.81 -15.29
C PRO A 361 26.54 -6.68 -15.28
N ASN A 362 26.91 -5.51 -14.76
CA ASN A 362 26.00 -4.39 -14.57
C ASN A 362 26.65 -3.06 -15.03
N PRO A 363 26.12 -2.42 -16.10
CA PRO A 363 26.66 -1.15 -16.57
C PRO A 363 26.25 0.04 -15.70
N PHE A 364 25.24 -0.08 -14.84
CA PHE A 364 24.70 1.01 -14.03
C PHE A 364 25.50 1.32 -12.76
N GLU A 365 26.60 0.62 -12.50
CA GLU A 365 27.61 1.04 -11.51
C GLU A 365 28.22 2.40 -11.88
N ASP A 366 28.37 2.67 -13.19
CA ASP A 366 28.87 3.94 -13.69
C ASP A 366 27.76 5.01 -13.71
N VAL A 367 27.95 6.08 -12.94
CA VAL A 367 26.99 7.18 -12.85
C VAL A 367 26.68 7.82 -14.21
N ARG A 368 27.64 7.85 -15.14
CA ARG A 368 27.43 8.37 -16.50
C ARG A 368 26.43 7.55 -17.29
N VAL A 369 26.41 6.22 -17.10
CA VAL A 369 25.41 5.33 -17.72
C VAL A 369 24.02 5.57 -17.11
N ARG A 370 23.93 5.83 -15.81
CA ARG A 370 22.67 6.20 -15.15
C ARG A 370 22.12 7.54 -15.65
N HIS A 371 23.00 8.55 -15.79
CA HIS A 371 22.63 9.82 -16.41
C HIS A 371 22.19 9.65 -17.87
N ALA A 372 22.94 8.86 -18.65
CA ALA A 372 22.56 8.56 -20.03
C ALA A 372 21.15 7.97 -20.13
N ALA A 373 20.79 7.03 -19.23
CA ALA A 373 19.45 6.44 -19.19
C ALA A 373 18.36 7.49 -18.85
N ASN A 374 18.64 8.44 -17.93
CA ASN A 374 17.72 9.53 -17.61
C ASN A 374 17.53 10.50 -18.78
N HIS A 375 18.64 10.92 -19.45
CA HIS A 375 18.58 11.82 -20.59
C HIS A 375 18.01 11.19 -21.87
N ALA A 376 18.01 9.85 -21.95
CA ALA A 376 17.45 9.11 -23.09
C ALA A 376 15.91 9.11 -23.12
N CYS A 377 15.23 9.28 -21.98
CA CYS A 377 13.79 9.06 -21.86
C CYS A 377 13.01 10.39 -21.90
N ASP A 378 12.05 10.52 -22.83
CA ASP A 378 11.13 11.67 -22.90
C ASP A 378 10.00 11.56 -21.86
N ILE A 379 10.37 11.73 -20.59
CA ILE A 379 9.43 11.59 -19.46
C ILE A 379 8.24 12.54 -19.60
N GLN A 380 8.45 13.80 -20.06
CA GLN A 380 7.33 14.71 -20.25
C GLN A 380 6.39 14.26 -21.36
N GLY A 381 6.94 13.75 -22.47
CA GLY A 381 6.13 13.19 -23.55
C GLY A 381 5.30 11.97 -23.09
N TYR A 382 5.83 11.14 -22.19
CA TYR A 382 5.05 10.02 -21.61
C TYR A 382 3.94 10.53 -20.69
N ILE A 383 4.20 11.54 -19.86
CA ILE A 383 3.18 12.17 -19.01
C ILE A 383 2.04 12.71 -19.89
N ASP A 384 2.37 13.51 -20.89
CA ASP A 384 1.38 14.16 -21.76
C ASP A 384 0.51 13.16 -22.53
N ALA A 385 1.09 12.01 -22.92
CA ALA A 385 0.40 11.01 -23.72
C ALA A 385 -0.31 9.91 -22.90
N LEU A 386 0.26 9.50 -21.75
CA LEU A 386 -0.13 8.29 -21.07
C LEU A 386 -0.51 8.48 -19.59
N GLN A 387 -0.12 9.61 -18.98
CA GLN A 387 -0.30 9.90 -17.55
C GLN A 387 -0.79 11.33 -17.30
N PRO A 388 -1.96 11.72 -17.85
CA PRO A 388 -2.44 13.10 -17.75
C PRO A 388 -2.45 13.59 -16.30
N GLY A 389 -1.81 14.73 -16.07
CA GLY A 389 -1.68 15.34 -14.75
C GLY A 389 -0.48 14.88 -13.92
N GLY A 390 0.28 13.89 -14.38
CA GLY A 390 1.48 13.45 -13.67
C GLY A 390 2.49 14.57 -13.46
N ASP A 391 3.04 14.70 -12.25
CA ASP A 391 4.06 15.68 -11.91
C ASP A 391 5.45 15.05 -12.01
N ARG A 392 6.35 15.61 -12.84
CA ARG A 392 7.73 15.11 -12.93
C ARG A 392 8.43 15.16 -11.57
N THR A 393 9.09 14.06 -11.19
CA THR A 393 9.87 14.00 -9.95
C THR A 393 11.35 14.03 -10.26
N PRO A 394 12.10 15.05 -9.78
CA PRO A 394 13.54 15.15 -10.06
C PRO A 394 14.39 14.14 -9.29
N ALA A 395 13.89 13.65 -8.14
CA ALA A 395 14.62 12.77 -7.22
C ALA A 395 13.64 12.05 -6.26
N LEU A 396 12.70 11.28 -6.76
CA LEU A 396 11.69 10.47 -6.02
C LEU A 396 10.65 11.24 -5.19
N LEU A 397 10.94 12.44 -4.72
CA LEU A 397 9.98 13.22 -3.95
C LEU A 397 9.07 14.01 -4.88
N ASN A 398 7.81 14.12 -4.55
CA ASN A 398 6.85 15.04 -5.15
C ASN A 398 6.50 16.17 -4.17
N PRO A 399 5.82 17.24 -4.59
CA PRO A 399 5.54 18.42 -3.75
C PRO A 399 4.74 18.15 -2.46
N LYS A 400 4.21 16.94 -2.27
CA LYS A 400 3.46 16.55 -1.07
C LYS A 400 4.35 16.01 0.06
N HIS A 401 5.58 15.63 -0.25
CA HIS A 401 6.51 15.14 0.76
C HIS A 401 7.15 16.30 1.53
N PHE A 402 7.18 16.19 2.85
CA PHE A 402 8.12 16.98 3.65
C PHE A 402 9.54 16.68 3.18
N GLY A 403 10.39 17.69 3.07
CA GLY A 403 11.75 17.53 2.54
C GLY A 403 11.87 17.78 1.03
N PHE A 404 10.74 17.98 0.29
CA PHE A 404 10.79 18.30 -1.13
C PHE A 404 11.48 19.65 -1.39
N ASP A 405 12.44 19.66 -2.31
CA ASP A 405 13.13 20.89 -2.78
C ASP A 405 12.64 21.28 -4.18
N PRO A 406 11.81 22.32 -4.31
CA PRO A 406 11.30 22.77 -5.60
C PRO A 406 12.37 23.40 -6.51
N SER A 407 13.60 23.64 -6.01
CA SER A 407 14.69 24.18 -6.80
C SER A 407 15.46 23.15 -7.60
N ILE A 408 15.19 21.86 -7.39
CA ILE A 408 15.86 20.78 -8.10
C ILE A 408 15.09 20.47 -9.39
N GLU A 409 15.77 20.65 -10.53
CA GLU A 409 15.18 20.39 -11.84
C GLU A 409 15.36 18.93 -12.26
N PRO A 410 14.33 18.32 -12.89
CA PRO A 410 14.43 16.99 -13.48
C PRO A 410 15.50 16.95 -14.60
N HIS A 411 15.99 15.75 -14.90
CA HIS A 411 16.87 15.53 -16.06
C HIS A 411 16.12 15.91 -17.35
N GLU A 412 16.74 16.72 -18.21
CA GLU A 412 16.21 17.07 -19.50
C GLU A 412 16.30 15.88 -20.47
N TYR A 413 15.34 15.76 -21.38
CA TYR A 413 15.42 14.82 -22.49
C TYR A 413 16.46 15.31 -23.50
N ASP A 414 17.59 14.63 -23.56
CA ASP A 414 18.71 14.94 -24.47
C ASP A 414 19.39 13.65 -24.94
N PRO A 415 18.86 13.05 -26.04
CA PRO A 415 19.44 11.81 -26.56
C PRO A 415 20.87 11.95 -27.12
N ASP A 416 21.31 13.16 -27.46
CA ASP A 416 22.68 13.38 -27.94
C ASP A 416 23.66 13.37 -26.75
N LEU A 417 23.33 14.04 -25.65
CA LEU A 417 24.07 13.96 -24.40
C LEU A 417 24.10 12.51 -23.87
N ALA A 418 22.99 11.78 -23.98
CA ALA A 418 22.94 10.37 -23.55
C ALA A 418 23.96 9.50 -24.30
N ARG A 419 24.11 9.69 -25.63
CA ARG A 419 25.12 8.98 -26.43
C ARG A 419 26.55 9.39 -26.06
N GLU A 420 26.78 10.69 -25.81
CA GLU A 420 28.09 11.19 -25.35
C GLU A 420 28.50 10.55 -24.03
N LEU A 421 27.60 10.54 -23.04
CA LEU A 421 27.83 9.93 -21.73
C LEU A 421 28.12 8.41 -21.81
N LEU A 422 27.40 7.69 -22.67
CA LEU A 422 27.67 6.28 -22.93
C LEU A 422 29.06 6.05 -23.52
N ALA A 423 29.45 6.87 -24.50
CA ALA A 423 30.77 6.80 -25.11
C ALA A 423 31.89 7.10 -24.10
N GLU A 424 31.72 8.13 -23.24
CA GLU A 424 32.65 8.48 -22.17
C GLU A 424 32.74 7.38 -21.10
N ALA A 425 31.65 6.66 -20.84
CA ALA A 425 31.62 5.52 -19.95
C ALA A 425 32.27 4.26 -20.53
N GLY A 426 32.69 4.32 -21.83
CA GLY A 426 33.38 3.21 -22.51
C GLY A 426 32.44 2.32 -23.33
N TYR A 427 31.23 2.77 -23.62
CA TYR A 427 30.21 2.07 -24.39
C TYR A 427 29.83 2.78 -25.70
N PRO A 428 30.77 3.12 -26.59
CA PRO A 428 30.48 3.85 -27.84
C PRO A 428 29.57 3.05 -28.81
N ASP A 429 29.57 1.71 -28.68
CA ASP A 429 28.73 0.78 -29.49
C ASP A 429 27.44 0.39 -28.74
N GLY A 430 27.18 1.01 -27.58
CA GLY A 430 26.02 0.73 -26.71
C GLY A 430 26.18 -0.49 -25.80
N ILE A 431 25.11 -0.78 -25.06
CA ILE A 431 25.04 -1.84 -24.06
C ILE A 431 23.76 -2.68 -24.23
N ASP A 432 23.82 -3.93 -23.78
CA ASP A 432 22.65 -4.80 -23.69
C ASP A 432 22.25 -4.96 -22.23
N VAL A 433 20.97 -4.71 -21.90
CA VAL A 433 20.43 -4.81 -20.55
C VAL A 433 19.13 -5.60 -20.51
N THR A 434 18.97 -6.38 -19.43
CA THR A 434 17.69 -7.00 -19.12
C THR A 434 16.89 -6.08 -18.21
N TRP A 435 15.63 -5.79 -18.59
CA TRP A 435 14.67 -5.08 -17.77
C TRP A 435 13.64 -6.08 -17.22
N VAL A 436 13.71 -6.35 -15.91
CA VAL A 436 12.76 -7.23 -15.22
C VAL A 436 11.50 -6.47 -14.87
N ARG A 437 10.35 -7.02 -15.25
CA ARG A 437 9.03 -6.41 -14.97
C ARG A 437 8.18 -7.39 -14.17
N GLY A 438 7.54 -6.89 -13.12
CA GLY A 438 6.47 -7.57 -12.40
C GLY A 438 5.11 -7.39 -13.09
N PRO A 439 4.02 -7.85 -12.45
CA PRO A 439 2.67 -7.48 -12.85
C PRO A 439 2.50 -5.95 -12.86
N SER A 440 1.66 -5.47 -13.78
CA SER A 440 1.42 -4.02 -13.90
C SER A 440 0.95 -3.44 -12.57
N SER A 441 1.65 -2.43 -12.09
CA SER A 441 1.41 -1.77 -10.80
C SER A 441 1.11 -0.26 -10.95
N MET A 442 1.05 0.22 -12.19
CA MET A 442 0.70 1.59 -12.53
C MET A 442 -0.13 1.64 -13.81
N PRO A 443 -0.98 2.67 -13.99
CA PRO A 443 -1.74 2.84 -15.22
C PRO A 443 -0.84 2.88 -16.45
N ASN A 444 -1.26 2.24 -17.54
CA ASN A 444 -0.55 2.21 -18.83
C ASN A 444 0.93 1.76 -18.76
N GLN A 445 1.31 0.97 -17.75
CA GLN A 445 2.70 0.55 -17.53
C GLN A 445 3.34 -0.07 -18.78
N ASP A 446 2.64 -0.97 -19.46
CA ASP A 446 3.19 -1.63 -20.65
C ASP A 446 3.50 -0.64 -21.77
N GLN A 447 2.65 0.37 -21.96
CA GLN A 447 2.86 1.41 -22.98
C GLN A 447 4.03 2.33 -22.60
N VAL A 448 4.14 2.68 -21.32
CA VAL A 448 5.25 3.48 -20.78
C VAL A 448 6.56 2.72 -20.94
N ASP A 449 6.63 1.46 -20.48
CA ASP A 449 7.83 0.63 -20.55
C ASP A 449 8.29 0.46 -22.01
N GLN A 450 7.35 0.27 -22.96
CA GLN A 450 7.67 0.16 -24.40
C GLN A 450 8.16 1.49 -24.99
N ALA A 451 7.60 2.62 -24.56
CA ALA A 451 8.08 3.94 -24.99
C ALA A 451 9.49 4.21 -24.46
N MET A 452 9.74 3.90 -23.19
CA MET A 452 11.08 4.01 -22.61
C MET A 452 12.08 3.07 -23.28
N GLN A 453 11.70 1.81 -23.54
CA GLN A 453 12.55 0.87 -24.29
C GLN A 453 12.99 1.44 -25.63
N ARG A 454 12.03 1.97 -26.42
CA ARG A 454 12.33 2.59 -27.73
C ARG A 454 13.33 3.74 -27.60
N ASP A 455 13.15 4.62 -26.62
CA ASP A 455 13.99 5.78 -26.44
C ASP A 455 15.39 5.40 -25.93
N LEU A 456 15.50 4.42 -25.03
CA LEU A 456 16.77 3.83 -24.59
C LEU A 456 17.52 3.15 -25.75
N GLU A 457 16.81 2.39 -26.59
CA GLU A 457 17.41 1.74 -27.78
C GLU A 457 17.94 2.77 -28.80
N ALA A 458 17.27 3.91 -28.95
CA ALA A 458 17.69 4.99 -29.84
C ALA A 458 19.04 5.61 -29.47
N VAL A 459 19.46 5.50 -28.22
CA VAL A 459 20.78 5.97 -27.75
C VAL A 459 21.81 4.84 -27.59
N GLY A 460 21.42 3.58 -27.80
CA GLY A 460 22.31 2.42 -27.73
C GLY A 460 22.17 1.59 -26.45
N ILE A 461 21.20 1.87 -25.57
CA ILE A 461 20.84 0.99 -24.45
C ILE A 461 19.79 0.00 -24.95
N ARG A 462 20.24 -1.17 -25.40
CA ARG A 462 19.36 -2.22 -25.97
C ARG A 462 18.72 -3.03 -24.84
N VAL A 463 17.42 -2.91 -24.70
CA VAL A 463 16.64 -3.47 -23.59
C VAL A 463 15.92 -4.75 -24.01
N THR A 464 16.09 -5.81 -23.23
CA THR A 464 15.29 -7.04 -23.34
C THR A 464 14.40 -7.16 -22.09
N PHE A 465 13.08 -7.29 -22.29
CA PHE A 465 12.16 -7.51 -21.17
C PHE A 465 12.17 -8.95 -20.67
N GLU A 466 12.30 -9.12 -19.37
CA GLU A 466 11.95 -10.33 -18.64
C GLU A 466 10.68 -10.05 -17.83
N THR A 467 9.54 -10.63 -18.22
CA THR A 467 8.26 -10.36 -17.56
C THR A 467 7.89 -11.50 -16.62
N LEU A 468 7.71 -11.21 -15.36
CA LEU A 468 7.24 -12.11 -14.31
C LEU A 468 5.74 -11.88 -14.12
N SER A 469 4.92 -12.91 -14.31
CA SER A 469 3.46 -12.84 -14.14
C SER A 469 3.01 -12.94 -12.69
N ASP A 470 3.89 -13.41 -11.81
CA ASP A 470 3.62 -13.58 -10.37
C ASP A 470 4.27 -12.45 -9.57
N GLY A 471 3.44 -11.67 -8.87
CA GLY A 471 3.89 -10.54 -8.05
C GLY A 471 4.73 -10.95 -6.85
N LEU A 472 4.46 -12.13 -6.26
CA LEU A 472 5.26 -12.64 -5.15
C LEU A 472 6.66 -13.02 -5.61
N VAL A 473 6.78 -13.68 -6.77
CA VAL A 473 8.08 -14.01 -7.36
C VAL A 473 8.87 -12.74 -7.66
N PHE A 474 8.21 -11.70 -8.23
CA PHE A 474 8.87 -10.42 -8.48
C PHE A 474 9.36 -9.77 -7.18
N THR A 475 8.50 -9.67 -6.16
CA THR A 475 8.84 -9.08 -4.86
C THR A 475 9.97 -9.84 -4.17
N THR A 476 9.95 -11.18 -4.19
CA THR A 476 11.02 -12.00 -3.63
C THR A 476 12.35 -11.73 -4.32
N ARG A 477 12.38 -11.75 -5.65
CA ARG A 477 13.61 -11.45 -6.42
C ARG A 477 14.11 -10.02 -6.16
N HIS A 478 13.20 -9.06 -6.05
CA HIS A 478 13.54 -7.68 -5.72
C HIS A 478 14.24 -7.60 -4.35
N ASN A 479 13.65 -8.16 -3.30
CA ASN A 479 14.18 -8.11 -1.94
C ASN A 479 15.51 -8.87 -1.80
N GLU A 480 15.70 -9.96 -2.57
CA GLU A 480 16.95 -10.71 -2.61
C GLU A 480 18.04 -10.08 -3.51
N GLY A 481 17.76 -8.93 -4.15
CA GLY A 481 18.68 -8.27 -5.07
C GLY A 481 18.84 -8.97 -6.42
N GLN A 482 17.85 -9.75 -6.82
CA GLN A 482 17.85 -10.56 -8.04
C GLN A 482 16.89 -10.04 -9.13
N ALA A 483 16.40 -8.79 -8.97
CA ALA A 483 15.50 -8.18 -9.95
C ALA A 483 16.21 -7.65 -11.21
N GLY A 484 17.45 -8.03 -11.43
CA GLY A 484 18.22 -7.66 -12.61
C GLY A 484 18.81 -6.25 -12.55
N PRO A 485 19.58 -5.85 -13.57
CA PRO A 485 20.24 -4.55 -13.61
C PRO A 485 19.26 -3.38 -13.76
N MET A 486 18.03 -3.65 -14.24
CA MET A 486 16.98 -2.67 -14.44
C MET A 486 15.61 -3.28 -14.13
N HIS A 487 14.75 -2.57 -13.39
CA HIS A 487 13.39 -3.02 -13.12
C HIS A 487 12.43 -1.87 -12.79
N SER A 488 11.14 -2.00 -13.21
CA SER A 488 10.10 -1.02 -12.91
C SER A 488 9.64 -1.14 -11.46
N TYR A 489 9.43 0.01 -10.80
CA TYR A 489 8.93 0.06 -9.43
C TYR A 489 8.10 1.32 -9.18
N ASN A 490 7.30 1.31 -8.12
CA ASN A 490 6.64 2.50 -7.60
C ASN A 490 6.54 2.41 -6.08
N TRP A 491 6.41 3.55 -5.41
CA TRP A 491 6.35 3.60 -3.98
C TRP A 491 5.35 4.65 -3.50
N GLY A 492 4.50 4.30 -2.54
CA GLY A 492 3.48 5.17 -1.97
C GLY A 492 3.73 5.55 -0.52
N SER A 493 4.94 5.30 0.01
CA SER A 493 5.40 5.68 1.36
C SER A 493 4.43 5.31 2.49
N TYR A 494 3.56 4.32 2.28
CA TYR A 494 2.51 3.92 3.24
C TYR A 494 1.71 5.10 3.82
N SER A 495 1.43 6.12 2.98
CA SER A 495 0.77 7.37 3.38
C SER A 495 1.54 8.24 4.37
N VAL A 496 2.86 8.06 4.47
CA VAL A 496 3.78 8.95 5.21
C VAL A 496 4.20 10.09 4.29
N PHE A 497 3.76 11.31 4.60
CA PHE A 497 4.03 12.51 3.81
C PHE A 497 5.38 13.15 4.17
N ASP A 498 6.37 12.32 4.40
CA ASP A 498 7.73 12.69 4.79
C ASP A 498 8.74 11.97 3.88
N ALA A 499 9.84 12.63 3.57
CA ALA A 499 10.92 12.06 2.77
C ALA A 499 11.46 10.74 3.34
N ASP A 500 11.45 10.58 4.67
CA ASP A 500 11.84 9.33 5.33
C ASP A 500 11.08 8.12 4.80
N GLY A 501 9.77 8.25 4.57
CA GLY A 501 8.89 7.16 4.11
C GLY A 501 9.23 6.59 2.73
N ILE A 502 10.07 7.26 1.97
CA ILE A 502 10.56 6.76 0.67
C ILE A 502 12.09 6.69 0.62
N TYR A 503 12.80 7.68 1.14
CA TYR A 503 14.25 7.75 0.98
C TYR A 503 14.96 6.67 1.77
N TYR A 504 14.57 6.46 3.02
CA TYR A 504 15.21 5.43 3.82
C TYR A 504 14.98 4.04 3.23
N ASP A 505 13.72 3.70 2.92
CA ASP A 505 13.39 2.39 2.37
C ASP A 505 14.03 2.15 1.00
N MET A 506 14.06 3.18 0.14
CA MET A 506 14.49 3.01 -1.24
C MET A 506 15.98 3.21 -1.45
N LEU A 507 16.69 3.95 -0.59
CA LEU A 507 18.03 4.46 -0.88
C LEU A 507 19.07 4.14 0.21
N HIS A 508 18.68 3.96 1.49
CA HIS A 508 19.62 3.63 2.55
C HIS A 508 20.25 2.25 2.32
N SER A 509 21.57 2.15 2.46
CA SER A 509 22.33 0.94 2.12
C SER A 509 21.95 -0.30 2.94
N SER A 510 21.39 -0.14 4.15
CA SER A 510 20.90 -1.24 4.98
C SER A 510 19.52 -1.75 4.59
N SER A 511 18.77 -1.03 3.74
CA SER A 511 17.45 -1.45 3.31
C SER A 511 17.51 -2.62 2.34
N ILE A 512 16.62 -3.61 2.54
CA ILE A 512 16.46 -4.73 1.59
C ILE A 512 15.95 -4.29 0.23
N PHE A 513 15.28 -3.12 0.17
CA PHE A 513 14.72 -2.58 -1.06
C PHE A 513 15.73 -1.79 -1.89
N THR A 514 16.93 -1.48 -1.36
CA THR A 514 17.88 -0.62 -2.07
C THR A 514 18.67 -1.37 -3.12
N TYR A 515 19.01 -0.65 -4.19
CA TYR A 515 19.96 -1.03 -5.26
C TYR A 515 21.00 0.07 -5.44
N TYR A 516 21.23 0.84 -4.39
CA TYR A 516 22.13 1.98 -4.36
C TYR A 516 22.90 2.01 -3.02
N ASN A 517 24.12 2.53 -3.05
CA ASN A 517 24.96 2.68 -1.86
C ASN A 517 25.71 4.00 -1.95
N ASN A 518 25.50 4.87 -0.98
CA ASN A 518 26.25 6.11 -0.82
C ASN A 518 26.34 6.45 0.67
N PRO A 519 27.54 6.33 1.29
CA PRO A 519 27.71 6.56 2.73
C PRO A 519 27.36 7.99 3.19
N GLU A 520 27.52 9.02 2.33
CA GLU A 520 27.13 10.40 2.65
C GLU A 520 25.59 10.52 2.69
N LEU A 521 24.90 9.83 1.78
CA LEU A 521 23.44 9.78 1.81
C LEU A 521 22.94 9.01 3.04
N ASP A 522 23.55 7.88 3.36
CA ASP A 522 23.19 7.08 4.54
C ASP A 522 23.26 7.92 5.82
N GLU A 523 24.36 8.67 6.02
CA GLU A 523 24.54 9.58 7.16
C GLU A 523 23.42 10.65 7.21
N LEU A 524 23.09 11.27 6.05
CA LEU A 524 22.01 12.25 5.99
C LEU A 524 20.63 11.63 6.31
N LEU A 525 20.37 10.41 5.87
CA LEU A 525 19.10 9.74 6.14
C LEU A 525 18.98 9.33 7.61
N GLU A 526 20.09 8.94 8.25
CA GLU A 526 20.16 8.67 9.69
C GLU A 526 19.94 9.97 10.48
N ASP A 527 20.67 11.06 10.16
CA ASP A 527 20.50 12.38 10.78
C ASP A 527 19.04 12.88 10.66
N GLY A 528 18.41 12.70 9.48
CA GLY A 528 17.02 13.09 9.24
C GLY A 528 16.00 12.31 10.06
N ARG A 529 16.34 11.09 10.46
CA ARG A 529 15.52 10.25 11.37
C ARG A 529 15.66 10.63 12.83
N GLU A 530 16.84 11.13 13.24
CA GLU A 530 17.12 11.44 14.63
C GLU A 530 16.76 12.88 15.00
N SER A 531 16.81 13.83 14.06
CA SER A 531 16.50 15.23 14.34
C SER A 531 14.99 15.44 14.57
N LEU A 532 14.64 16.06 15.70
CA LEU A 532 13.28 16.49 16.04
C LEU A 532 12.99 17.93 15.59
N ASP A 533 13.99 18.65 15.07
CA ASP A 533 13.84 20.00 14.54
C ASP A 533 13.40 19.95 13.07
N PRO A 534 12.17 20.41 12.73
CA PRO A 534 11.67 20.34 11.36
C PRO A 534 12.47 21.19 10.36
N ASP A 535 13.07 22.31 10.78
CA ASP A 535 13.86 23.15 9.89
C ASP A 535 15.20 22.48 9.57
N GLU A 536 15.85 21.87 10.57
CA GLU A 536 17.05 21.05 10.37
C GLU A 536 16.78 19.85 9.48
N ARG A 537 15.68 19.11 9.72
CA ARG A 537 15.27 17.96 8.88
C ARG A 537 15.02 18.39 7.43
N MET A 538 14.36 19.52 7.22
CA MET A 538 14.12 20.05 5.88
C MET A 538 15.44 20.26 5.12
N GLU A 539 16.44 20.86 5.75
CA GLU A 539 17.76 21.08 5.13
C GLU A 539 18.52 19.77 4.89
N ILE A 540 18.40 18.79 5.78
CA ILE A 540 18.98 17.45 5.61
C ILE A 540 18.39 16.79 4.36
N TYR A 541 17.07 16.71 4.26
CA TYR A 541 16.42 16.04 3.11
C TYR A 541 16.61 16.79 1.79
N ARG A 542 16.74 18.13 1.80
CA ARG A 542 17.12 18.90 0.60
C ARG A 542 18.54 18.55 0.12
N LYS A 543 19.50 18.35 1.04
CA LYS A 543 20.83 17.86 0.67
C LYS A 543 20.77 16.44 0.11
N ALA A 544 20.06 15.55 0.80
CA ALA A 544 19.84 14.18 0.35
C ALA A 544 19.22 14.15 -1.06
N GLN A 545 18.22 14.99 -1.33
CA GLN A 545 17.56 15.07 -2.62
C GLN A 545 18.52 15.49 -3.76
N ARG A 546 19.46 16.40 -3.48
CA ARG A 546 20.49 16.79 -4.47
C ARG A 546 21.41 15.64 -4.79
N ILE A 547 21.87 14.89 -3.77
CA ILE A 547 22.71 13.70 -3.99
C ILE A 547 21.95 12.68 -4.85
N VAL A 548 20.70 12.39 -4.51
CA VAL A 548 19.87 11.44 -5.27
C VAL A 548 19.70 11.86 -6.72
N ARG A 549 19.46 13.15 -6.97
CA ARG A 549 19.35 13.70 -8.32
C ARG A 549 20.66 13.57 -9.09
N ASP A 550 21.80 13.90 -8.45
CA ASP A 550 23.10 13.94 -9.11
C ASP A 550 23.72 12.54 -9.29
N GLU A 551 23.38 11.60 -8.45
CA GLU A 551 23.81 10.20 -8.56
C GLU A 551 22.87 9.34 -9.44
N ALA A 552 21.64 9.81 -9.68
CA ALA A 552 20.66 9.19 -10.55
C ALA A 552 20.52 7.65 -10.38
N PRO A 553 20.24 7.12 -9.17
CA PRO A 553 20.16 5.67 -8.93
C PRO A 553 18.96 5.00 -9.62
N MET A 554 18.15 5.76 -10.30
CA MET A 554 16.98 5.31 -11.07
C MET A 554 16.65 6.29 -12.20
N ILE A 555 15.84 5.85 -13.15
CA ILE A 555 15.18 6.77 -14.08
C ILE A 555 13.98 7.35 -13.32
N PHE A 556 14.03 8.65 -13.04
CA PHE A 556 12.97 9.35 -12.33
C PHE A 556 11.80 9.60 -13.27
N MET A 557 10.60 9.23 -12.84
CA MET A 557 9.43 9.36 -13.67
C MET A 557 8.53 10.50 -13.16
N TRP A 558 7.45 10.18 -12.47
CA TRP A 558 6.45 11.15 -12.01
C TRP A 558 5.74 10.73 -10.73
N GLY A 559 5.14 11.70 -10.04
CA GLY A 559 4.09 11.49 -9.07
C GLY A 559 2.77 11.16 -9.77
N PHE A 560 2.06 10.15 -9.26
CA PHE A 560 0.83 9.70 -9.90
C PHE A 560 -0.35 10.62 -9.61
N HIS A 561 -1.27 10.64 -10.59
CA HIS A 561 -2.64 11.06 -10.39
C HIS A 561 -3.54 9.83 -10.44
N ALA A 562 -4.41 9.69 -9.47
CA ALA A 562 -5.47 8.69 -9.48
C ALA A 562 -6.79 9.34 -9.89
N VAL A 563 -7.67 8.56 -10.52
CA VAL A 563 -8.94 9.04 -11.06
C VAL A 563 -10.08 8.18 -10.51
N TRP A 564 -11.04 8.83 -9.89
CA TRP A 564 -12.29 8.22 -9.43
C TRP A 564 -13.45 8.63 -10.34
N GLY A 565 -14.44 7.76 -10.49
CA GLY A 565 -15.72 8.09 -11.10
C GLY A 565 -16.75 8.31 -10.00
N VAL A 566 -17.45 9.44 -10.05
CA VAL A 566 -18.42 9.86 -9.04
C VAL A 566 -19.73 10.23 -9.71
N SER A 567 -20.84 9.66 -9.24
CA SER A 567 -22.20 10.02 -9.67
C SER A 567 -22.44 11.51 -9.49
N ASN A 568 -23.09 12.16 -10.44
CA ASN A 568 -23.43 13.58 -10.35
C ASN A 568 -24.43 13.88 -9.21
N ASN A 569 -25.00 12.87 -8.57
CA ASN A 569 -25.85 12.99 -7.38
C ASN A 569 -25.07 12.98 -6.07
N VAL A 570 -23.75 12.79 -6.11
CA VAL A 570 -22.87 12.71 -4.93
C VAL A 570 -21.82 13.78 -4.99
N ASP A 571 -21.75 14.59 -3.95
CA ASP A 571 -20.63 15.50 -3.68
C ASP A 571 -19.63 14.81 -2.76
N TRP A 572 -18.50 14.42 -3.33
CA TRP A 572 -17.37 13.80 -2.65
C TRP A 572 -16.07 14.08 -3.41
N SER A 573 -14.98 14.15 -2.69
CA SER A 573 -13.65 14.40 -3.27
C SER A 573 -12.63 13.38 -2.75
N PRO A 574 -11.79 12.84 -3.65
CA PRO A 574 -10.71 11.93 -3.29
C PRO A 574 -9.60 12.63 -2.51
N ARG A 575 -8.77 11.83 -1.83
CA ARG A 575 -7.68 12.28 -0.96
C ARG A 575 -6.31 11.91 -1.50
N ALA A 576 -5.31 12.74 -1.19
CA ALA A 576 -3.92 12.52 -1.63
C ALA A 576 -3.25 11.30 -0.98
N ASP A 577 -3.70 10.89 0.21
CA ASP A 577 -3.26 9.69 0.92
C ASP A 577 -3.91 8.40 0.39
N GLU A 578 -4.82 8.52 -0.57
CA GLU A 578 -5.62 7.42 -1.12
C GLU A 578 -6.46 6.66 -0.05
N ILE A 579 -6.68 7.28 1.11
CA ILE A 579 -7.57 6.77 2.16
C ILE A 579 -8.93 7.42 1.97
N ASP A 580 -9.79 6.75 1.22
CA ASP A 580 -11.09 7.28 0.83
C ASP A 580 -12.05 7.25 2.01
N MET A 581 -12.44 8.44 2.51
CA MET A 581 -13.40 8.61 3.61
C MET A 581 -14.79 8.89 3.04
N TYR A 582 -15.55 7.84 2.73
CA TYR A 582 -16.88 7.96 2.11
C TYR A 582 -17.94 8.51 3.07
N PHE A 583 -17.70 8.50 4.37
CA PHE A 583 -18.57 9.18 5.34
C PHE A 583 -18.59 10.71 5.17
N THR A 584 -17.67 11.28 4.40
CA THR A 584 -17.68 12.69 4.03
C THR A 584 -18.55 13.01 2.83
N ALA A 585 -19.01 12.00 2.08
CA ALA A 585 -19.87 12.16 0.91
C ALA A 585 -21.23 12.78 1.29
N ARG A 586 -21.76 13.63 0.41
CA ARG A 586 -23.05 14.31 0.59
C ARG A 586 -23.92 14.15 -0.66
N PRO A 587 -25.24 14.05 -0.53
CA PRO A 587 -26.11 14.14 -1.70
C PRO A 587 -26.05 15.54 -2.30
N VAL A 588 -26.00 15.63 -3.63
CA VAL A 588 -26.14 16.90 -4.34
C VAL A 588 -27.59 17.33 -4.24
N SER A 589 -27.84 18.56 -3.74
CA SER A 589 -29.18 19.14 -3.54
C SER A 589 -29.84 19.64 -4.83
#